data_852b74191b68836222ff5dbcedbf75aa
#
_entry.id   852b74191b68836222ff5dbcedbf75aa
#
_cell.length_a   1.000
_cell.length_b   1.000
_cell.length_c   1.000
_cell.angle_alpha   90.00
_cell.angle_beta   90.00
_cell.angle_gamma   90.00
#
_symmetry.space_group_name_H-M   'P 1'
#
loop_
_entity.id
_entity.type
_entity.pdbx_description
1 polymer ?
#
loop_
_entity_poly.entity_id
_entity_poly.type
_entity_poly.pdbx_seq_one_letter_code
_entity_poly.pdbx_strand_id
1 'polypeptide(L)'
;MATVSPSADFVSLPVKPAAAASTTRDPRLDFYRGIAMFIILVAHIPDNAWAGWIPARFGWSDATEIFVFCSGMASAIAFGGAFLRKGWAMGTARVAFRVWQVYWAHIALFFFVAMVMAALDTYGTFERNYVESLNLGHFFDDPMTQIVGLFTLTYVPNYFDILPMYLVVLALMPLFMALAGFRLAAVAGASIALWIGANIGLLWLPAEPWSDREWFFNPFGWQLLFFTGFAFMRGWLPAPPVSPLLITAAIAFLVLSAPFGSWKVVTWITAVSPDLGDALKGVWTWVGAQERATGLSLRDKTDFGVLRYVHFLSLAYLAWVVAGDGGCRLRAEGSGGAATLWRGVLAVVTKVGQQSLAVFVFSMAVARVLGFVLDMTGRSPATFLLVNLGGFAMIIAVAYLAGWFKSQPWRSKRA
;
A
#
# COMPACT_ATOMS: atom_id res chain seq x y z
N MET A 1 -42.81 -21.10 -32.50
CA MET A 1 -41.97 -20.31 -31.59
C MET A 1 -40.93 -21.24 -30.97
N ALA A 2 -39.71 -21.21 -31.48
CA ALA A 2 -38.63 -22.08 -31.02
C ALA A 2 -37.79 -21.28 -29.99
N THR A 3 -37.74 -21.76 -28.77
CA THR A 3 -36.90 -21.20 -27.70
C THR A 3 -35.44 -21.62 -27.92
N VAL A 4 -34.62 -20.67 -28.30
CA VAL A 4 -33.15 -20.85 -28.37
C VAL A 4 -32.60 -20.66 -26.96
N SER A 5 -32.08 -21.75 -26.37
CA SER A 5 -31.29 -21.74 -25.13
C SER A 5 -29.82 -21.40 -25.49
N PRO A 6 -29.18 -20.41 -24.89
CA PRO A 6 -27.75 -20.22 -25.06
C PRO A 6 -27.01 -20.98 -23.96
N SER A 7 -26.62 -22.21 -24.24
CA SER A 7 -25.58 -22.90 -23.46
C SER A 7 -24.21 -22.49 -23.97
N ALA A 8 -23.63 -21.45 -23.36
CA ALA A 8 -22.21 -21.21 -23.47
C ALA A 8 -21.49 -22.12 -22.46
N ASP A 9 -21.01 -23.25 -22.94
CA ASP A 9 -20.13 -24.14 -22.19
C ASP A 9 -18.80 -23.42 -21.93
N PHE A 10 -18.68 -22.80 -20.77
CA PHE A 10 -17.39 -22.34 -20.27
C PHE A 10 -16.55 -23.57 -19.93
N VAL A 11 -15.52 -23.78 -20.73
CA VAL A 11 -14.49 -24.80 -20.52
C VAL A 11 -14.02 -24.76 -19.07
N SER A 12 -14.37 -25.82 -18.32
CA SER A 12 -13.89 -26.04 -16.96
C SER A 12 -12.38 -26.27 -17.00
N LEU A 13 -11.61 -25.27 -16.59
CA LEU A 13 -10.16 -25.40 -16.42
C LEU A 13 -9.88 -26.47 -15.35
N PRO A 14 -8.87 -27.35 -15.56
CA PRO A 14 -8.42 -28.28 -14.54
C PRO A 14 -7.76 -27.50 -13.39
N VAL A 15 -8.57 -27.08 -12.43
CA VAL A 15 -8.08 -26.54 -11.18
C VAL A 15 -7.54 -27.71 -10.37
N LYS A 16 -6.20 -27.81 -10.26
CA LYS A 16 -5.58 -28.67 -9.26
C LYS A 16 -6.24 -28.34 -7.92
N PRO A 17 -6.85 -29.32 -7.20
CA PRO A 17 -7.49 -29.01 -5.94
C PRO A 17 -6.45 -28.36 -5.02
N ALA A 18 -6.73 -27.14 -4.59
CA ALA A 18 -5.92 -26.49 -3.57
C ALA A 18 -5.91 -27.43 -2.37
N ALA A 19 -4.72 -27.75 -1.88
CA ALA A 19 -4.55 -28.55 -0.67
C ALA A 19 -5.52 -27.99 0.39
N ALA A 20 -6.23 -28.89 1.09
CA ALA A 20 -7.27 -28.53 2.05
C ALA A 20 -6.75 -27.40 2.95
N ALA A 21 -7.34 -26.22 2.79
CA ALA A 21 -6.91 -25.04 3.52
C ALA A 21 -7.03 -25.37 5.01
N SER A 22 -5.92 -25.29 5.73
CA SER A 22 -5.92 -25.37 7.19
C SER A 22 -6.99 -24.40 7.71
N THR A 23 -7.84 -24.86 8.61
CA THR A 23 -8.95 -24.09 9.20
C THR A 23 -8.45 -22.86 9.98
N THR A 24 -7.15 -22.75 10.22
CA THR A 24 -6.49 -21.61 10.87
C THR A 24 -6.03 -20.61 9.82
N ARG A 25 -6.61 -19.40 9.90
CA ARG A 25 -6.23 -18.25 9.06
C ARG A 25 -4.73 -17.95 9.22
N ASP A 26 -4.01 -17.85 8.11
CA ASP A 26 -2.59 -17.46 8.08
C ASP A 26 -2.43 -16.04 8.64
N PRO A 27 -1.70 -15.84 9.75
CA PRO A 27 -1.59 -14.54 10.39
C PRO A 27 -0.66 -13.57 9.63
N ARG A 28 0.21 -14.07 8.73
CA ARG A 28 1.24 -13.26 8.06
C ARG A 28 0.67 -12.06 7.33
N LEU A 29 -0.40 -12.28 6.55
CA LEU A 29 -1.03 -11.21 5.78
C LEU A 29 -1.53 -10.07 6.65
N ASP A 30 -2.30 -10.39 7.69
CA ASP A 30 -2.87 -9.38 8.57
C ASP A 30 -1.79 -8.73 9.45
N PHE A 31 -0.75 -9.48 9.83
CA PHE A 31 0.38 -8.99 10.62
C PHE A 31 1.19 -7.94 9.85
N TYR A 32 1.64 -8.26 8.63
CA TYR A 32 2.44 -7.31 7.85
C TYR A 32 1.63 -6.09 7.40
N ARG A 33 0.34 -6.26 7.09
CA ARG A 33 -0.55 -5.13 6.85
C ARG A 33 -0.72 -4.24 8.08
N GLY A 34 -0.80 -4.84 9.26
CA GLY A 34 -0.87 -4.11 10.52
C GLY A 34 0.39 -3.28 10.75
N ILE A 35 1.58 -3.88 10.58
CA ILE A 35 2.85 -3.14 10.66
C ILE A 35 2.87 -1.97 9.68
N ALA A 36 2.45 -2.19 8.43
CA ALA A 36 2.39 -1.12 7.43
C ALA A 36 1.52 0.06 7.89
N MET A 37 0.39 -0.19 8.58
CA MET A 37 -0.48 0.88 9.08
C MET A 37 0.20 1.75 10.14
N PHE A 38 0.97 1.16 11.06
CA PHE A 38 1.75 1.92 12.03
C PHE A 38 2.83 2.78 11.37
N ILE A 39 3.55 2.20 10.38
CA ILE A 39 4.57 2.93 9.63
C ILE A 39 3.94 4.06 8.81
N ILE A 40 2.79 3.84 8.16
CA ILE A 40 2.06 4.87 7.41
C ILE A 40 1.67 6.04 8.31
N LEU A 41 1.14 5.79 9.50
CA LEU A 41 0.82 6.86 10.44
C LEU A 41 2.07 7.69 10.77
N VAL A 42 3.17 7.04 11.17
CA VAL A 42 4.44 7.71 11.51
C VAL A 42 4.96 8.55 10.34
N ALA A 43 4.86 8.02 9.11
CA ALA A 43 5.33 8.67 7.89
C ALA A 43 4.54 9.93 7.52
N HIS A 44 3.25 10.01 7.92
CA HIS A 44 2.34 11.07 7.50
C HIS A 44 2.13 12.16 8.56
N ILE A 45 2.63 11.98 9.79
CA ILE A 45 2.69 13.05 10.78
C ILE A 45 3.77 14.06 10.33
N PRO A 46 3.41 15.31 10.01
CA PRO A 46 4.34 16.31 9.51
C PRO A 46 5.55 16.53 10.45
N ASP A 47 6.74 16.54 9.87
CA ASP A 47 8.02 16.80 10.55
C ASP A 47 8.26 15.92 11.79
N ASN A 48 7.76 14.70 11.75
CA ASN A 48 7.93 13.70 12.80
C ASN A 48 9.35 13.09 12.75
N ALA A 49 10.14 13.25 13.79
CA ALA A 49 11.49 12.70 13.84
C ALA A 49 11.53 11.16 13.69
N TRP A 50 10.47 10.44 14.12
CA TRP A 50 10.38 9.00 13.94
C TRP A 50 10.28 8.59 12.46
N ALA A 51 9.74 9.46 11.59
CA ALA A 51 9.71 9.24 10.15
C ALA A 51 11.13 9.16 9.52
N GLY A 52 12.15 9.62 10.22
CA GLY A 52 13.56 9.43 9.85
C GLY A 52 14.06 7.99 10.00
N TRP A 53 13.30 7.09 10.63
CA TRP A 53 13.70 5.72 10.96
C TRP A 53 12.79 4.64 10.35
N ILE A 54 11.84 5.01 9.51
CA ILE A 54 11.00 4.06 8.77
C ILE A 54 11.76 3.41 7.60
N PRO A 55 11.30 2.27 7.07
CA PRO A 55 11.96 1.55 5.97
C PRO A 55 12.30 2.43 4.76
N ALA A 56 11.44 3.38 4.40
CA ALA A 56 11.66 4.33 3.30
C ALA A 56 12.96 5.16 3.43
N ARG A 57 13.60 5.17 4.59
CA ARG A 57 14.86 5.89 4.84
C ARG A 57 16.09 5.01 4.71
N PHE A 58 15.91 3.73 4.40
CA PHE A 58 16.99 2.73 4.31
C PHE A 58 16.98 1.93 3.01
N GLY A 59 16.09 2.24 2.08
CA GLY A 59 16.00 1.56 0.79
C GLY A 59 14.93 2.16 -0.12
N TRP A 60 14.64 1.51 -1.24
CA TRP A 60 13.68 2.01 -2.22
C TRP A 60 12.23 1.70 -1.89
N SER A 61 11.92 0.66 -1.10
CA SER A 61 10.56 0.29 -0.75
C SER A 61 10.18 0.72 0.68
N ASP A 62 8.90 0.92 0.91
CA ASP A 62 8.34 1.37 2.19
C ASP A 62 7.03 0.65 2.55
N ALA A 63 6.27 1.23 3.47
CA ALA A 63 4.97 0.69 3.87
C ALA A 63 3.92 0.69 2.74
N THR A 64 4.08 1.51 1.71
CA THR A 64 3.18 1.56 0.55
C THR A 64 3.25 0.26 -0.22
N GLU A 65 4.46 -0.24 -0.50
CA GLU A 65 4.65 -1.53 -1.16
C GLU A 65 4.07 -2.68 -0.34
N ILE A 66 4.30 -2.69 0.98
CA ILE A 66 3.71 -3.70 1.88
C ILE A 66 2.18 -3.65 1.77
N PHE A 67 1.60 -2.45 1.83
CA PHE A 67 0.16 -2.25 1.77
C PHE A 67 -0.45 -2.72 0.45
N VAL A 68 0.14 -2.33 -0.69
CA VAL A 68 -0.35 -2.68 -2.04
C VAL A 68 -0.23 -4.17 -2.30
N PHE A 69 0.92 -4.78 -2.00
CA PHE A 69 1.14 -6.22 -2.15
C PHE A 69 0.16 -7.05 -1.30
N CYS A 70 0.06 -6.74 -0.01
CA CYS A 70 -0.88 -7.40 0.88
C CYS A 70 -2.33 -7.16 0.48
N SER A 71 -2.65 -6.00 -0.14
CA SER A 71 -3.99 -5.73 -0.67
C SER A 71 -4.31 -6.61 -1.87
N GLY A 72 -3.32 -6.91 -2.73
CA GLY A 72 -3.43 -7.90 -3.79
C GLY A 72 -3.73 -9.30 -3.24
N MET A 73 -2.96 -9.76 -2.24
CA MET A 73 -3.19 -11.04 -1.57
C MET A 73 -4.60 -11.12 -0.95
N ALA A 74 -5.02 -10.08 -0.22
CA ALA A 74 -6.35 -10.04 0.38
C ALA A 74 -7.47 -10.03 -0.65
N SER A 75 -7.27 -9.37 -1.78
CA SER A 75 -8.21 -9.31 -2.90
C SER A 75 -8.37 -10.67 -3.57
N ALA A 76 -7.31 -11.47 -3.64
CA ALA A 76 -7.37 -12.84 -4.12
C ALA A 76 -8.28 -13.72 -3.24
N ILE A 77 -8.22 -13.54 -1.91
CA ILE A 77 -9.10 -14.23 -0.96
C ILE A 77 -10.54 -13.72 -1.09
N ALA A 78 -10.72 -12.40 -1.08
CA ALA A 78 -12.05 -11.78 -1.03
C ALA A 78 -12.83 -11.94 -2.34
N PHE A 79 -12.18 -11.72 -3.48
CA PHE A 79 -12.83 -11.65 -4.79
C PHE A 79 -12.54 -12.88 -5.65
N GLY A 80 -11.30 -13.40 -5.65
CA GLY A 80 -10.93 -14.56 -6.45
C GLY A 80 -11.86 -15.75 -6.22
N GLY A 81 -12.27 -15.99 -4.97
CA GLY A 81 -13.25 -17.02 -4.65
C GLY A 81 -14.68 -16.72 -5.18
N ALA A 82 -15.04 -15.43 -5.31
CA ALA A 82 -16.36 -15.04 -5.87
C ALA A 82 -16.41 -15.30 -7.38
N PHE A 83 -15.38 -14.94 -8.12
CA PHE A 83 -15.26 -15.24 -9.56
C PHE A 83 -15.38 -16.73 -9.85
N LEU A 84 -14.71 -17.58 -9.04
CA LEU A 84 -14.73 -19.02 -9.25
C LEU A 84 -16.08 -19.68 -8.89
N ARG A 85 -16.68 -19.29 -7.75
CA ARG A 85 -17.89 -19.95 -7.25
C ARG A 85 -19.19 -19.39 -7.81
N LYS A 86 -19.21 -18.09 -8.16
CA LYS A 86 -20.43 -17.38 -8.56
C LYS A 86 -20.35 -16.81 -9.98
N GLY A 87 -19.28 -17.10 -10.70
CA GLY A 87 -19.04 -16.64 -12.07
C GLY A 87 -18.58 -15.21 -12.16
N TRP A 88 -18.21 -14.81 -13.39
CA TRP A 88 -17.57 -13.54 -13.69
C TRP A 88 -18.43 -12.32 -13.34
N ALA A 89 -19.72 -12.32 -13.66
CA ALA A 89 -20.63 -11.19 -13.41
C ALA A 89 -20.75 -10.88 -11.91
N MET A 90 -20.96 -11.89 -11.07
CA MET A 90 -21.07 -11.70 -9.62
C MET A 90 -19.71 -11.34 -8.97
N GLY A 91 -18.61 -11.87 -9.51
CA GLY A 91 -17.26 -11.45 -9.12
C GLY A 91 -17.04 -9.98 -9.41
N THR A 92 -17.38 -9.53 -10.61
CA THR A 92 -17.29 -8.12 -11.05
C THR A 92 -18.17 -7.21 -10.21
N ALA A 93 -19.42 -7.60 -9.96
CA ALA A 93 -20.34 -6.82 -9.09
C ALA A 93 -19.76 -6.63 -7.67
N ARG A 94 -19.12 -7.67 -7.12
CA ARG A 94 -18.45 -7.58 -5.81
C ARG A 94 -17.23 -6.66 -5.82
N VAL A 95 -16.45 -6.66 -6.90
CA VAL A 95 -15.34 -5.72 -7.10
C VAL A 95 -15.88 -4.30 -7.24
N ALA A 96 -16.90 -4.08 -8.08
CA ALA A 96 -17.53 -2.78 -8.25
C ALA A 96 -18.07 -2.20 -6.94
N PHE A 97 -18.68 -3.03 -6.09
CA PHE A 97 -19.09 -2.62 -4.75
C PHE A 97 -17.90 -2.18 -3.87
N ARG A 98 -16.75 -2.87 -3.99
CA ARG A 98 -15.55 -2.47 -3.27
C ARG A 98 -14.96 -1.16 -3.81
N VAL A 99 -14.94 -0.97 -5.13
CA VAL A 99 -14.55 0.29 -5.78
C VAL A 99 -15.41 1.43 -5.25
N TRP A 100 -16.73 1.25 -5.19
CA TRP A 100 -17.67 2.21 -4.62
C TRP A 100 -17.34 2.58 -3.16
N GLN A 101 -17.05 1.59 -2.31
CA GLN A 101 -16.66 1.84 -0.91
C GLN A 101 -15.36 2.64 -0.80
N VAL A 102 -14.34 2.32 -1.60
CA VAL A 102 -13.05 3.01 -1.58
C VAL A 102 -13.18 4.42 -2.17
N TYR A 103 -14.00 4.59 -3.21
CA TYR A 103 -14.28 5.89 -3.80
C TYR A 103 -14.87 6.86 -2.76
N TRP A 104 -15.91 6.46 -2.06
CA TRP A 104 -16.50 7.30 -1.02
C TRP A 104 -15.56 7.52 0.17
N ALA A 105 -14.72 6.55 0.50
CA ALA A 105 -13.68 6.73 1.50
C ALA A 105 -12.66 7.80 1.08
N HIS A 106 -12.28 7.84 -0.20
CA HIS A 106 -11.42 8.88 -0.76
C HIS A 106 -12.07 10.27 -0.67
N ILE A 107 -13.31 10.41 -1.16
CA ILE A 107 -14.03 11.69 -1.13
C ILE A 107 -14.20 12.19 0.32
N ALA A 108 -14.62 11.31 1.24
CA ALA A 108 -14.79 11.66 2.65
C ALA A 108 -13.46 12.08 3.32
N LEU A 109 -12.37 11.37 3.01
CA LEU A 109 -11.04 11.70 3.51
C LEU A 109 -10.60 13.08 3.01
N PHE A 110 -10.79 13.35 1.73
CA PHE A 110 -10.43 14.64 1.14
C PHE A 110 -11.15 15.78 1.86
N PHE A 111 -12.48 15.75 1.92
CA PHE A 111 -13.25 16.83 2.55
C PHE A 111 -12.91 17.00 4.03
N PHE A 112 -12.74 15.89 4.76
CA PHE A 112 -12.37 15.96 6.17
C PHE A 112 -11.01 16.66 6.36
N VAL A 113 -9.99 16.24 5.60
CA VAL A 113 -8.65 16.81 5.71
C VAL A 113 -8.64 18.27 5.23
N ALA A 114 -9.29 18.59 4.11
CA ALA A 114 -9.36 19.95 3.59
C ALA A 114 -10.03 20.89 4.60
N MET A 115 -11.14 20.47 5.22
CA MET A 115 -11.82 21.25 6.27
C MET A 115 -10.94 21.45 7.49
N VAL A 116 -10.22 20.40 7.94
CA VAL A 116 -9.30 20.52 9.08
C VAL A 116 -8.18 21.49 8.77
N MET A 117 -7.55 21.40 7.58
CA MET A 117 -6.47 22.32 7.18
C MET A 117 -6.96 23.77 7.12
N ALA A 118 -8.12 24.03 6.50
CA ALA A 118 -8.71 25.37 6.45
C ALA A 118 -9.06 25.90 7.85
N ALA A 119 -9.58 25.07 8.74
CA ALA A 119 -9.84 25.46 10.13
C ALA A 119 -8.56 25.82 10.87
N LEU A 120 -7.46 25.05 10.66
CA LEU A 120 -6.18 25.35 11.29
C LEU A 120 -5.59 26.68 10.78
N ASP A 121 -5.72 27.01 9.50
CA ASP A 121 -5.28 28.30 8.96
C ASP A 121 -6.17 29.47 9.43
N THR A 122 -7.47 29.23 9.60
CA THR A 122 -8.43 30.29 10.03
C THR A 122 -8.32 30.61 11.51
N TYR A 123 -8.20 29.59 12.35
CA TYR A 123 -8.25 29.73 13.81
C TYR A 123 -6.88 29.55 14.48
N GLY A 124 -5.88 29.08 13.76
CA GLY A 124 -4.50 28.95 14.24
C GLY A 124 -3.78 30.29 14.25
N THR A 125 -2.78 30.42 15.13
CA THR A 125 -1.92 31.60 15.25
C THR A 125 -0.50 31.34 14.73
N PHE A 126 -0.33 30.34 13.85
CA PHE A 126 0.96 29.89 13.35
C PHE A 126 1.27 30.53 12.01
N GLU A 127 2.57 30.75 11.74
CA GLU A 127 3.07 31.20 10.44
C GLU A 127 2.93 30.13 9.33
N ARG A 128 2.65 28.87 9.71
CA ARG A 128 2.50 27.76 8.78
C ARG A 128 1.17 27.81 8.04
N ASN A 129 1.20 27.79 6.71
CA ASN A 129 0.02 27.63 5.89
C ASN A 129 -0.28 26.11 5.71
N TYR A 130 -1.30 25.61 6.40
CA TYR A 130 -1.68 24.19 6.39
C TYR A 130 -2.35 23.80 5.07
N VAL A 131 -3.16 24.66 4.48
CA VAL A 131 -3.83 24.46 3.19
C VAL A 131 -2.78 24.26 2.09
N GLU A 132 -1.81 25.19 2.00
CA GLU A 132 -0.75 25.10 1.00
C GLU A 132 0.19 23.92 1.22
N SER A 133 0.36 23.45 2.44
CA SER A 133 1.20 22.26 2.74
C SER A 133 0.72 20.99 2.03
N LEU A 134 -0.50 20.97 1.50
CA LEU A 134 -1.12 19.88 0.76
C LEU A 134 -1.54 20.27 -0.67
N ASN A 135 -1.11 21.42 -1.18
CA ASN A 135 -1.53 21.96 -2.48
C ASN A 135 -3.06 22.08 -2.62
N LEU A 136 -3.74 22.49 -1.54
CA LEU A 136 -5.19 22.66 -1.54
C LEU A 136 -5.63 24.10 -1.87
N GLY A 137 -4.70 25.06 -2.09
CA GLY A 137 -5.02 26.44 -2.44
C GLY A 137 -5.97 26.53 -3.62
N HIS A 138 -5.67 25.84 -4.71
CA HIS A 138 -6.53 25.82 -5.89
C HIS A 138 -7.95 25.29 -5.62
N PHE A 139 -8.12 24.38 -4.67
CA PHE A 139 -9.45 23.90 -4.28
C PHE A 139 -10.28 24.99 -3.61
N PHE A 140 -9.66 25.83 -2.79
CA PHE A 140 -10.35 26.93 -2.11
C PHE A 140 -10.53 28.16 -2.99
N ASP A 141 -9.62 28.38 -3.96
CA ASP A 141 -9.70 29.51 -4.91
C ASP A 141 -10.76 29.28 -5.99
N ASP A 142 -10.90 28.06 -6.52
CA ASP A 142 -11.91 27.68 -7.51
C ASP A 142 -12.58 26.35 -7.15
N PRO A 143 -13.42 26.32 -6.09
CA PRO A 143 -14.02 25.08 -5.62
C PRO A 143 -14.96 24.44 -6.66
N MET A 144 -15.59 25.21 -7.53
CA MET A 144 -16.54 24.67 -8.52
C MET A 144 -15.85 23.73 -9.52
N THR A 145 -14.73 24.16 -10.10
CA THR A 145 -13.94 23.32 -11.00
C THR A 145 -13.31 22.13 -10.27
N GLN A 146 -12.73 22.40 -9.09
CA GLN A 146 -11.99 21.38 -8.36
C GLN A 146 -12.89 20.29 -7.75
N ILE A 147 -14.13 20.60 -7.37
CA ILE A 147 -15.10 19.59 -6.95
C ILE A 147 -15.40 18.63 -8.12
N VAL A 148 -15.63 19.13 -9.33
CA VAL A 148 -15.81 18.26 -10.49
C VAL A 148 -14.57 17.40 -10.72
N GLY A 149 -13.37 17.98 -10.67
CA GLY A 149 -12.11 17.26 -10.79
C GLY A 149 -11.94 16.17 -9.72
N LEU A 150 -12.28 16.47 -8.45
CA LEU A 150 -12.23 15.52 -7.35
C LEU A 150 -13.15 14.32 -7.59
N PHE A 151 -14.41 14.56 -8.00
CA PHE A 151 -15.37 13.50 -8.26
C PHE A 151 -15.06 12.68 -9.52
N THR A 152 -14.39 13.26 -10.51
CA THR A 152 -13.94 12.57 -11.73
C THR A 152 -12.52 12.02 -11.61
N LEU A 153 -11.85 12.21 -10.47
CA LEU A 153 -10.46 11.81 -10.21
C LEU A 153 -9.45 12.48 -11.18
N THR A 154 -9.78 13.65 -11.70
CA THR A 154 -8.87 14.51 -12.50
C THR A 154 -8.26 15.63 -11.65
N TYR A 155 -8.66 15.75 -10.38
CA TYR A 155 -8.00 16.51 -9.34
C TYR A 155 -7.64 15.59 -8.18
N VAL A 156 -6.37 15.21 -8.11
CA VAL A 156 -5.80 14.33 -7.08
C VAL A 156 -4.62 15.07 -6.45
N PRO A 157 -4.86 15.92 -5.44
CA PRO A 157 -3.80 16.66 -4.79
C PRO A 157 -2.88 15.75 -4.00
N ASN A 158 -1.68 16.25 -3.71
CA ASN A 158 -0.69 15.54 -2.90
C ASN A 158 -1.31 15.06 -1.58
N TYR A 159 -0.89 13.88 -1.11
CA TYR A 159 -1.43 13.21 0.06
C TYR A 159 -2.63 12.28 -0.20
N PHE A 160 -3.43 12.50 -1.26
CA PHE A 160 -4.65 11.74 -1.52
C PHE A 160 -4.49 10.68 -2.62
N ASP A 161 -3.29 10.45 -3.11
CA ASP A 161 -2.98 9.70 -4.35
C ASP A 161 -3.24 8.19 -4.26
N ILE A 162 -3.10 7.56 -3.07
CA ILE A 162 -3.08 6.09 -2.96
C ILE A 162 -4.45 5.44 -3.16
N LEU A 163 -5.54 6.10 -2.72
CA LEU A 163 -6.89 5.55 -2.90
C LEU A 163 -7.35 5.61 -4.36
N PRO A 164 -7.15 6.72 -5.12
CA PRO A 164 -7.37 6.76 -6.56
C PRO A 164 -6.61 5.67 -7.32
N MET A 165 -5.31 5.51 -7.07
CA MET A 165 -4.52 4.42 -7.64
C MET A 165 -5.15 3.06 -7.36
N TYR A 166 -5.54 2.80 -6.12
CA TYR A 166 -6.15 1.53 -5.72
C TYR A 166 -7.52 1.30 -6.38
N LEU A 167 -8.32 2.33 -6.64
CA LEU A 167 -9.57 2.25 -7.39
C LEU A 167 -9.35 1.70 -8.81
N VAL A 168 -8.37 2.26 -9.54
CA VAL A 168 -8.06 1.82 -10.91
C VAL A 168 -7.53 0.38 -10.90
N VAL A 169 -6.63 0.05 -9.97
CA VAL A 169 -6.09 -1.31 -9.84
C VAL A 169 -7.19 -2.33 -9.54
N LEU A 170 -8.16 -1.99 -8.68
CA LEU A 170 -9.33 -2.84 -8.45
C LEU A 170 -10.20 -2.96 -9.71
N ALA A 171 -10.42 -1.87 -10.43
CA ALA A 171 -11.23 -1.88 -11.65
C ALA A 171 -10.61 -2.75 -12.77
N LEU A 172 -9.30 -2.94 -12.78
CA LEU A 172 -8.61 -3.86 -13.69
C LEU A 172 -8.85 -5.35 -13.35
N MET A 173 -9.27 -5.67 -12.11
CA MET A 173 -9.38 -7.06 -11.66
C MET A 173 -10.33 -7.92 -12.50
N PRO A 174 -11.56 -7.50 -12.91
CA PRO A 174 -12.43 -8.28 -13.78
C PRO A 174 -11.76 -8.64 -15.11
N LEU A 175 -10.99 -7.71 -15.71
CA LEU A 175 -10.22 -7.95 -16.93
C LEU A 175 -9.16 -9.03 -16.69
N PHE A 176 -8.37 -8.92 -15.63
CA PHE A 176 -7.34 -9.90 -15.30
C PHE A 176 -7.95 -11.28 -15.00
N MET A 177 -9.10 -11.33 -14.35
CA MET A 177 -9.81 -12.59 -14.12
C MET A 177 -10.38 -13.19 -15.42
N ALA A 178 -10.81 -12.37 -16.38
CA ALA A 178 -11.20 -12.85 -17.71
C ALA A 178 -9.99 -13.39 -18.46
N LEU A 179 -8.87 -12.68 -18.49
CA LEU A 179 -7.63 -13.15 -19.09
C LEU A 179 -7.12 -14.46 -18.46
N ALA A 180 -7.26 -14.63 -17.16
CA ALA A 180 -6.91 -15.87 -16.46
C ALA A 180 -7.76 -17.07 -16.93
N GLY A 181 -8.97 -16.81 -17.41
CA GLY A 181 -9.81 -17.83 -18.04
C GLY A 181 -9.25 -18.37 -19.37
N PHE A 182 -8.40 -17.61 -20.06
CA PHE A 182 -7.73 -18.07 -21.25
C PHE A 182 -6.37 -18.70 -20.93
N ARG A 183 -5.43 -17.91 -20.37
CA ARG A 183 -4.08 -18.36 -20.01
C ARG A 183 -3.50 -17.45 -18.92
N LEU A 184 -2.81 -18.03 -17.96
CA LEU A 184 -2.08 -17.24 -16.94
C LEU A 184 -0.96 -16.39 -17.57
N ALA A 185 -0.36 -16.87 -18.68
CA ALA A 185 0.62 -16.09 -19.44
C ALA A 185 0.03 -14.79 -20.02
N ALA A 186 -1.26 -14.76 -20.38
CA ALA A 186 -1.94 -13.55 -20.82
C ALA A 186 -2.09 -12.52 -19.69
N VAL A 187 -2.36 -12.99 -18.46
CA VAL A 187 -2.37 -12.13 -17.26
C VAL A 187 -1.01 -11.52 -17.02
N ALA A 188 0.05 -12.35 -17.02
CA ALA A 188 1.41 -11.87 -16.83
C ALA A 188 1.83 -10.89 -17.94
N GLY A 189 1.55 -11.22 -19.21
CA GLY A 189 1.84 -10.36 -20.37
C GLY A 189 1.13 -9.01 -20.29
N ALA A 190 -0.16 -9.00 -19.95
CA ALA A 190 -0.94 -7.76 -19.78
C ALA A 190 -0.40 -6.91 -18.62
N SER A 191 -0.09 -7.52 -17.47
CA SER A 191 0.48 -6.82 -16.32
C SER A 191 1.84 -6.19 -16.64
N ILE A 192 2.72 -6.94 -17.29
CA ILE A 192 4.04 -6.45 -17.70
C ILE A 192 3.91 -5.36 -18.79
N ALA A 193 3.00 -5.51 -19.74
CA ALA A 193 2.79 -4.50 -20.79
C ALA A 193 2.30 -3.17 -20.23
N LEU A 194 1.34 -3.20 -19.28
CA LEU A 194 0.89 -2.00 -18.58
C LEU A 194 2.01 -1.35 -17.77
N TRP A 195 2.82 -2.18 -17.09
CA TRP A 195 3.95 -1.69 -16.31
C TRP A 195 5.04 -1.07 -17.18
N ILE A 196 5.38 -1.69 -18.32
CA ILE A 196 6.30 -1.11 -19.30
C ILE A 196 5.73 0.20 -19.85
N GLY A 197 4.45 0.22 -20.23
CA GLY A 197 3.79 1.42 -20.73
C GLY A 197 3.83 2.60 -19.75
N ALA A 198 3.72 2.33 -18.45
CA ALA A 198 3.93 3.35 -17.42
C ALA A 198 5.40 3.83 -17.39
N ASN A 199 6.34 2.90 -17.28
CA ASN A 199 7.77 3.23 -17.13
C ASN A 199 8.41 3.93 -18.34
N ILE A 200 7.81 3.83 -19.52
CA ILE A 200 8.26 4.57 -20.72
C ILE A 200 7.40 5.83 -20.99
N GLY A 201 6.55 6.25 -20.05
CA GLY A 201 5.74 7.45 -20.15
C GLY A 201 4.56 7.39 -21.14
N LEU A 202 4.12 6.20 -21.57
CA LEU A 202 2.96 6.03 -22.46
C LEU A 202 1.63 5.98 -21.70
N LEU A 203 1.63 5.55 -20.45
CA LEU A 203 0.43 5.36 -19.65
C LEU A 203 0.54 6.13 -18.34
N TRP A 204 -0.20 7.19 -18.23
CA TRP A 204 -0.27 8.06 -17.06
C TRP A 204 -1.67 8.65 -16.91
N LEU A 205 -1.97 9.24 -15.77
CA LEU A 205 -3.23 9.94 -15.50
C LEU A 205 -2.94 11.34 -14.95
N PRO A 206 -3.68 12.38 -15.41
CA PRO A 206 -3.49 13.75 -14.96
C PRO A 206 -3.93 13.88 -13.49
N ALA A 207 -3.12 14.57 -12.70
CA ALA A 207 -3.42 14.82 -11.30
C ALA A 207 -4.14 16.16 -11.05
N GLU A 208 -4.11 17.07 -12.02
CA GLU A 208 -4.73 18.38 -11.91
C GLU A 208 -4.97 19.00 -13.29
N PRO A 209 -5.99 19.89 -13.44
CA PRO A 209 -6.37 20.42 -14.74
C PRO A 209 -5.53 21.61 -15.22
N TRP A 210 -4.66 22.18 -14.36
CA TRP A 210 -3.88 23.41 -14.69
C TRP A 210 -2.40 23.14 -14.97
N SER A 211 -1.92 21.90 -14.84
CA SER A 211 -0.55 21.52 -15.15
C SER A 211 -0.46 20.11 -15.70
N ASP A 212 0.73 19.75 -16.20
CA ASP A 212 1.03 18.40 -16.68
C ASP A 212 1.42 17.43 -15.55
N ARG A 213 1.08 17.74 -14.30
CA ARG A 213 1.38 16.86 -13.16
C ARG A 213 0.57 15.58 -13.25
N GLU A 214 1.27 14.45 -13.15
CA GLU A 214 0.70 13.11 -13.17
C GLU A 214 0.33 12.64 -11.75
N TRP A 215 -0.51 11.61 -11.66
CA TRP A 215 -0.76 10.95 -10.38
C TRP A 215 0.55 10.43 -9.79
N PHE A 216 0.81 10.76 -8.53
CA PHE A 216 2.02 10.33 -7.84
C PHE A 216 2.16 8.81 -7.77
N PHE A 217 1.07 8.07 -7.68
CA PHE A 217 1.05 6.62 -7.81
C PHE A 217 0.38 6.24 -9.12
N ASN A 218 1.18 6.02 -10.18
CA ASN A 218 0.67 5.58 -11.48
C ASN A 218 0.06 4.17 -11.37
N PRO A 219 -1.27 4.01 -11.54
CA PRO A 219 -1.92 2.71 -11.33
C PRO A 219 -1.44 1.64 -12.31
N PHE A 220 -1.00 2.04 -13.51
CA PHE A 220 -0.49 1.11 -14.52
C PHE A 220 0.88 0.53 -14.15
N GLY A 221 1.69 1.26 -13.40
CA GLY A 221 2.92 0.76 -12.78
C GLY A 221 2.62 -0.10 -11.54
N TRP A 222 1.87 0.45 -10.59
CA TRP A 222 1.61 -0.17 -9.28
C TRP A 222 0.74 -1.43 -9.33
N GLN A 223 -0.05 -1.64 -10.39
CA GLN A 223 -0.81 -2.87 -10.56
C GLN A 223 0.09 -4.12 -10.63
N LEU A 224 1.34 -4.00 -11.14
CA LEU A 224 2.27 -5.13 -11.17
C LEU A 224 2.48 -5.72 -9.77
N LEU A 225 2.73 -4.87 -8.78
CA LEU A 225 2.92 -5.29 -7.40
C LEU A 225 1.66 -5.91 -6.80
N PHE A 226 0.52 -5.28 -7.02
CA PHE A 226 -0.77 -5.77 -6.54
C PHE A 226 -1.10 -7.14 -7.12
N PHE A 227 -0.99 -7.31 -8.45
CA PHE A 227 -1.29 -8.59 -9.10
C PHE A 227 -0.22 -9.65 -8.84
N THR A 228 1.02 -9.28 -8.51
CA THR A 228 2.02 -10.23 -7.99
C THR A 228 1.55 -10.82 -6.65
N GLY A 229 1.13 -9.99 -5.70
CA GLY A 229 0.55 -10.46 -4.43
C GLY A 229 -0.72 -11.30 -4.64
N PHE A 230 -1.59 -10.87 -5.55
CA PHE A 230 -2.77 -11.62 -5.95
C PHE A 230 -2.42 -13.01 -6.52
N ALA A 231 -1.43 -13.07 -7.42
CA ALA A 231 -1.00 -14.29 -8.09
C ALA A 231 -0.40 -15.31 -7.09
N PHE A 232 0.42 -14.87 -6.15
CA PHE A 232 0.93 -15.74 -5.07
C PHE A 232 -0.22 -16.33 -4.26
N MET A 233 -1.16 -15.52 -3.83
CA MET A 233 -2.29 -16.00 -3.01
C MET A 233 -3.24 -16.90 -3.79
N ARG A 234 -3.34 -16.73 -5.12
CA ARG A 234 -4.13 -17.61 -5.99
C ARG A 234 -3.40 -18.90 -6.38
N GLY A 235 -2.12 -19.03 -6.05
CA GLY A 235 -1.29 -20.15 -6.49
C GLY A 235 -0.95 -20.10 -7.99
N TRP A 236 -1.11 -18.94 -8.64
CA TRP A 236 -0.69 -18.72 -10.03
C TRP A 236 0.83 -18.60 -10.16
N LEU A 237 1.47 -18.08 -9.11
CA LEU A 237 2.91 -18.07 -8.93
C LEU A 237 3.26 -19.03 -7.77
N PRO A 238 4.23 -19.93 -7.96
CA PRO A 238 4.72 -20.77 -6.88
C PRO A 238 5.49 -19.90 -5.86
N ALA A 239 5.36 -20.24 -4.57
CA ALA A 239 6.21 -19.62 -3.57
C ALA A 239 7.69 -19.97 -3.85
N PRO A 240 8.62 -19.00 -3.77
CA PRO A 240 10.03 -19.28 -3.96
C PRO A 240 10.54 -20.26 -2.90
N PRO A 241 11.47 -21.16 -3.22
CA PRO A 241 12.00 -22.10 -2.24
C PRO A 241 12.78 -21.35 -1.15
N VAL A 242 12.72 -21.86 0.08
CA VAL A 242 13.60 -21.39 1.16
C VAL A 242 14.99 -21.99 0.90
N SER A 243 15.90 -21.17 0.41
CA SER A 243 17.28 -21.62 0.13
C SER A 243 18.30 -20.60 0.64
N PRO A 244 19.48 -21.07 1.13
CA PRO A 244 20.55 -20.16 1.56
C PRO A 244 20.98 -19.20 0.47
N LEU A 245 21.03 -19.65 -0.79
CA LEU A 245 21.40 -18.82 -1.93
C LEU A 245 20.43 -17.63 -2.11
N LEU A 246 19.11 -17.89 -2.12
CA LEU A 246 18.11 -16.83 -2.27
C LEU A 246 18.08 -15.89 -1.06
N ILE A 247 18.27 -16.42 0.15
CA ILE A 247 18.37 -15.62 1.38
C ILE A 247 19.57 -14.70 1.28
N THR A 248 20.75 -15.23 0.94
CA THR A 248 21.98 -14.44 0.81
C THR A 248 21.85 -13.40 -0.31
N ALA A 249 21.29 -13.78 -1.46
CA ALA A 249 21.07 -12.86 -2.58
C ALA A 249 20.12 -11.71 -2.18
N ALA A 250 19.02 -12.02 -1.49
CA ALA A 250 18.06 -11.01 -1.02
C ALA A 250 18.72 -10.06 0.01
N ILE A 251 19.46 -10.59 0.98
CA ILE A 251 20.20 -9.78 1.96
C ILE A 251 21.24 -8.90 1.25
N ALA A 252 22.05 -9.50 0.38
CA ALA A 252 23.08 -8.78 -0.37
C ALA A 252 22.46 -7.64 -1.19
N PHE A 253 21.35 -7.90 -1.90
CA PHE A 253 20.67 -6.87 -2.68
C PHE A 253 20.15 -5.72 -1.79
N LEU A 254 19.52 -6.02 -0.66
CA LEU A 254 19.02 -5.00 0.28
C LEU A 254 20.17 -4.17 0.88
N VAL A 255 21.26 -4.82 1.29
CA VAL A 255 22.42 -4.13 1.86
C VAL A 255 23.13 -3.26 0.83
N LEU A 256 23.39 -3.81 -0.37
CA LEU A 256 24.07 -3.10 -1.45
C LEU A 256 23.22 -1.96 -2.03
N SER A 257 21.88 -2.11 -2.02
CA SER A 257 20.97 -1.06 -2.49
C SER A 257 20.76 0.08 -1.48
N ALA A 258 21.00 -0.14 -0.21
CA ALA A 258 20.75 0.85 0.84
C ALA A 258 21.44 2.21 0.59
N PRO A 259 22.72 2.30 0.18
CA PRO A 259 23.36 3.57 -0.17
C PRO A 259 22.69 4.26 -1.38
N PHE A 260 22.09 3.49 -2.29
CA PHE A 260 21.43 3.98 -3.50
C PHE A 260 19.93 4.29 -3.30
N GLY A 261 19.36 3.83 -2.20
CA GLY A 261 17.97 4.13 -1.80
C GLY A 261 17.86 5.19 -0.71
N SER A 262 18.97 5.58 -0.08
CA SER A 262 18.97 6.41 1.12
C SER A 262 20.13 7.39 1.19
N TRP A 263 19.82 8.67 1.04
CA TRP A 263 20.79 9.73 1.28
C TRP A 263 21.40 9.70 2.70
N LYS A 264 20.63 9.30 3.69
CA LYS A 264 21.06 9.14 5.08
C LYS A 264 22.20 8.11 5.21
N VAL A 265 22.08 6.98 4.53
CA VAL A 265 23.11 5.94 4.51
C VAL A 265 24.39 6.46 3.82
N VAL A 266 24.25 7.18 2.69
CA VAL A 266 25.38 7.81 2.03
C VAL A 266 26.09 8.81 2.95
N THR A 267 25.35 9.63 3.69
CA THR A 267 25.90 10.59 4.64
C THR A 267 26.72 9.88 5.74
N TRP A 268 26.19 8.77 6.29
CA TRP A 268 26.92 7.98 7.29
C TRP A 268 28.22 7.37 6.72
N ILE A 269 28.14 6.81 5.50
CA ILE A 269 29.33 6.25 4.83
C ILE A 269 30.35 7.34 4.56
N THR A 270 29.95 8.51 4.08
CA THR A 270 30.83 9.65 3.81
C THR A 270 31.50 10.15 5.09
N ALA A 271 30.82 10.12 6.23
CA ALA A 271 31.41 10.51 7.52
C ALA A 271 32.52 9.57 7.98
N VAL A 272 32.48 8.28 7.59
CA VAL A 272 33.48 7.27 7.92
C VAL A 272 34.57 7.19 6.85
N SER A 273 34.21 7.27 5.59
CA SER A 273 35.10 7.21 4.42
C SER A 273 34.64 8.19 3.35
N PRO A 274 35.24 9.40 3.29
CA PRO A 274 34.90 10.39 2.27
C PRO A 274 35.08 9.89 0.84
N ASP A 275 36.13 9.15 0.54
CA ASP A 275 36.41 8.62 -0.80
C ASP A 275 35.30 7.64 -1.27
N LEU A 276 34.86 6.75 -0.36
CA LEU A 276 33.76 5.83 -0.65
C LEU A 276 32.43 6.59 -0.81
N GLY A 277 32.21 7.61 0.01
CA GLY A 277 31.05 8.48 -0.10
C GLY A 277 30.97 9.18 -1.46
N ASP A 278 32.10 9.69 -1.94
CA ASP A 278 32.16 10.37 -3.25
C ASP A 278 32.03 9.39 -4.42
N ALA A 279 32.60 8.19 -4.31
CA ALA A 279 32.36 7.12 -5.28
C ALA A 279 30.88 6.75 -5.39
N LEU A 280 30.18 6.60 -4.26
CA LEU A 280 28.74 6.33 -4.22
C LEU A 280 27.91 7.46 -4.84
N LYS A 281 28.25 8.73 -4.56
CA LYS A 281 27.61 9.89 -5.21
C LYS A 281 27.83 9.89 -6.72
N GLY A 282 29.05 9.49 -7.17
CA GLY A 282 29.38 9.31 -8.59
C GLY A 282 28.45 8.28 -9.27
N VAL A 283 28.24 7.13 -8.63
CA VAL A 283 27.30 6.11 -9.13
C VAL A 283 25.87 6.64 -9.17
N TRP A 284 25.42 7.37 -8.16
CA TRP A 284 24.11 8.03 -8.14
C TRP A 284 23.92 8.95 -9.35
N THR A 285 24.91 9.79 -9.61
CA THR A 285 24.92 10.74 -10.73
C THR A 285 24.88 10.00 -12.07
N TRP A 286 25.66 8.93 -12.20
CA TRP A 286 25.71 8.10 -13.40
C TRP A 286 24.36 7.42 -13.64
N VAL A 287 23.75 6.76 -12.62
CA VAL A 287 22.43 6.13 -12.75
C VAL A 287 21.36 7.15 -13.16
N GLY A 288 21.34 8.33 -12.53
CA GLY A 288 20.43 9.39 -12.92
C GLY A 288 20.65 9.92 -14.34
N ALA A 289 21.89 9.88 -14.86
CA ALA A 289 22.16 10.20 -16.24
C ALA A 289 21.62 9.12 -17.21
N GLN A 290 21.76 7.84 -16.85
CA GLN A 290 21.19 6.74 -17.64
C GLN A 290 19.65 6.78 -17.68
N GLU A 291 19.00 7.03 -16.54
CA GLU A 291 17.53 7.20 -16.46
C GLU A 291 17.05 8.32 -17.41
N ARG A 292 17.73 9.48 -17.40
CA ARG A 292 17.42 10.58 -18.33
C ARG A 292 17.68 10.24 -19.79
N ALA A 293 18.76 9.52 -20.09
CA ALA A 293 19.14 9.17 -21.46
C ALA A 293 18.21 8.11 -22.07
N THR A 294 17.72 7.19 -21.26
CA THR A 294 16.85 6.07 -21.70
C THR A 294 15.37 6.37 -21.55
N GLY A 295 14.99 7.36 -20.76
CA GLY A 295 13.59 7.60 -20.34
C GLY A 295 13.01 6.52 -19.43
N LEU A 296 13.84 5.61 -18.88
CA LEU A 296 13.39 4.52 -18.01
C LEU A 296 13.55 4.88 -16.54
N SER A 297 12.48 4.82 -15.80
CA SER A 297 12.44 5.07 -14.36
C SER A 297 12.81 3.82 -13.56
N LEU A 298 14.11 3.51 -13.40
CA LEU A 298 14.56 2.27 -12.75
C LEU A 298 14.20 2.20 -11.25
N ARG A 299 14.17 3.33 -10.56
CA ARG A 299 13.97 3.45 -9.09
C ARG A 299 12.81 4.35 -8.71
N ASP A 300 12.13 4.94 -9.67
CA ASP A 300 11.06 5.88 -9.44
C ASP A 300 9.91 5.26 -8.65
N LYS A 301 9.24 6.09 -7.86
CA LYS A 301 8.09 5.70 -7.06
C LYS A 301 6.78 5.85 -7.83
N THR A 302 6.72 6.82 -8.73
CA THR A 302 5.52 7.14 -9.51
C THR A 302 5.12 5.96 -10.39
N ASP A 303 6.03 5.50 -11.26
CA ASP A 303 5.80 4.42 -12.21
C ASP A 303 6.19 3.02 -11.71
N PHE A 304 6.59 2.96 -10.45
CA PHE A 304 7.00 1.71 -9.80
C PHE A 304 8.18 1.02 -10.51
N GLY A 305 9.34 1.67 -10.52
CA GLY A 305 10.55 1.21 -11.21
C GLY A 305 11.03 -0.18 -10.79
N VAL A 306 11.77 -0.86 -11.69
CA VAL A 306 12.20 -2.25 -11.54
C VAL A 306 13.05 -2.49 -10.28
N LEU A 307 13.93 -1.55 -9.91
CA LEU A 307 14.78 -1.70 -8.72
C LEU A 307 13.95 -1.66 -7.44
N ARG A 308 12.90 -0.85 -7.41
CA ARG A 308 11.91 -0.80 -6.33
C ARG A 308 11.14 -2.12 -6.21
N TYR A 309 10.72 -2.68 -7.35
CA TYR A 309 10.04 -3.97 -7.40
C TYR A 309 10.89 -5.11 -6.85
N VAL A 310 12.14 -5.24 -7.32
CA VAL A 310 13.08 -6.27 -6.85
C VAL A 310 13.45 -6.06 -5.37
N HIS A 311 13.63 -4.81 -4.94
CA HIS A 311 13.91 -4.47 -3.53
C HIS A 311 12.75 -4.93 -2.62
N PHE A 312 11.52 -4.62 -3.01
CA PHE A 312 10.37 -5.04 -2.23
C PHE A 312 10.21 -6.57 -2.22
N LEU A 313 10.38 -7.25 -3.36
CA LEU A 313 10.28 -8.72 -3.39
C LEU A 313 11.36 -9.39 -2.53
N SER A 314 12.56 -8.83 -2.48
CA SER A 314 13.63 -9.29 -1.59
C SER A 314 13.23 -9.15 -0.11
N LEU A 315 12.67 -8.00 0.26
CA LEU A 315 12.17 -7.75 1.62
C LEU A 315 11.00 -8.69 1.97
N ALA A 316 10.03 -8.84 1.06
CA ALA A 316 8.87 -9.71 1.25
C ALA A 316 9.28 -11.18 1.37
N TYR A 317 10.26 -11.62 0.58
CA TYR A 317 10.81 -12.96 0.67
C TYR A 317 11.46 -13.23 2.04
N LEU A 318 12.31 -12.32 2.52
CA LEU A 318 12.93 -12.46 3.83
C LEU A 318 11.90 -12.43 4.96
N ALA A 319 10.90 -11.54 4.88
CA ALA A 319 9.81 -11.47 5.84
C ALA A 319 9.00 -12.78 5.87
N TRP A 320 8.73 -13.36 4.70
CA TRP A 320 8.06 -14.65 4.57
C TRP A 320 8.89 -15.81 5.15
N VAL A 321 10.20 -15.85 4.87
CA VAL A 321 11.13 -16.86 5.45
C VAL A 321 11.20 -16.74 6.96
N VAL A 322 11.31 -15.51 7.50
CA VAL A 322 11.36 -15.28 8.96
C VAL A 322 10.07 -15.71 9.64
N ALA A 323 8.91 -15.45 9.03
CA ALA A 323 7.62 -15.84 9.59
C ALA A 323 7.40 -17.36 9.62
N GLY A 324 8.09 -18.11 8.76
CA GLY A 324 7.97 -19.57 8.66
C GLY A 324 6.68 -20.04 8.02
N ASP A 325 6.54 -21.35 7.84
CA ASP A 325 5.39 -21.96 7.19
C ASP A 325 4.09 -21.65 7.94
N GLY A 326 3.08 -21.15 7.19
CA GLY A 326 1.80 -20.73 7.77
C GLY A 326 1.92 -19.68 8.88
N GLY A 327 3.06 -18.97 8.96
CA GLY A 327 3.32 -17.99 10.02
C GLY A 327 3.56 -18.61 11.40
N CYS A 328 4.08 -19.84 11.45
CA CYS A 328 4.29 -20.56 12.71
C CYS A 328 5.20 -19.80 13.68
N ARG A 329 6.25 -19.12 13.17
CA ARG A 329 7.18 -18.36 14.00
C ARG A 329 6.63 -17.02 14.51
N LEU A 330 5.52 -16.54 13.94
CA LEU A 330 4.81 -15.37 14.48
C LEU A 330 3.97 -15.74 15.71
N ARG A 331 3.60 -17.02 15.87
CA ARG A 331 2.77 -17.46 16.99
C ARG A 331 3.60 -17.54 18.26
N ALA A 332 3.03 -17.07 19.35
CA ALA A 332 3.67 -17.17 20.64
C ALA A 332 3.57 -18.60 21.18
N GLU A 333 4.70 -19.23 21.45
CA GLU A 333 4.78 -20.53 22.12
C GLU A 333 5.02 -20.35 23.61
N GLY A 334 4.43 -21.24 24.43
CA GLY A 334 4.59 -21.24 25.88
C GLY A 334 3.64 -20.31 26.65
N SER A 335 3.80 -20.27 28.00
CA SER A 335 2.93 -19.56 28.96
C SER A 335 3.63 -18.44 29.75
N GLY A 336 4.90 -18.17 29.48
CA GLY A 336 5.67 -17.12 30.16
C GLY A 336 5.22 -15.69 29.82
N GLY A 337 5.70 -14.72 30.61
CA GLY A 337 5.36 -13.29 30.44
C GLY A 337 5.69 -12.76 29.04
N ALA A 338 6.84 -13.12 28.47
CA ALA A 338 7.23 -12.74 27.12
C ALA A 338 6.27 -13.31 26.04
N ALA A 339 5.85 -14.57 26.17
CA ALA A 339 4.88 -15.16 25.28
C ALA A 339 3.50 -14.51 25.38
N THR A 340 3.10 -14.10 26.58
CA THR A 340 1.84 -13.38 26.82
C THR A 340 1.88 -11.99 26.21
N LEU A 341 2.98 -11.25 26.40
CA LEU A 341 3.19 -9.95 25.76
C LEU A 341 3.15 -10.06 24.24
N TRP A 342 3.88 -11.02 23.66
CA TRP A 342 3.91 -11.22 22.22
C TRP A 342 2.54 -11.60 21.65
N ARG A 343 1.75 -12.44 22.35
CA ARG A 343 0.35 -12.71 21.96
C ARG A 343 -0.49 -11.45 21.92
N GLY A 344 -0.31 -10.54 22.89
CA GLY A 344 -0.97 -9.24 22.91
C GLY A 344 -0.58 -8.39 21.72
N VAL A 345 0.72 -8.26 21.44
CA VAL A 345 1.23 -7.52 20.27
C VAL A 345 0.69 -8.11 18.98
N LEU A 346 0.78 -9.42 18.79
CA LEU A 346 0.27 -10.10 17.60
C LEU A 346 -1.23 -9.88 17.42
N ALA A 347 -2.02 -9.98 18.47
CA ALA A 347 -3.48 -9.75 18.42
C ALA A 347 -3.81 -8.32 17.98
N VAL A 348 -3.13 -7.32 18.55
CA VAL A 348 -3.32 -5.90 18.22
C VAL A 348 -2.91 -5.62 16.77
N VAL A 349 -1.70 -5.99 16.37
CA VAL A 349 -1.18 -5.74 15.03
C VAL A 349 -2.05 -6.44 13.96
N THR A 350 -2.42 -7.70 14.20
CA THR A 350 -3.33 -8.44 13.31
C THR A 350 -4.70 -7.78 13.22
N LYS A 351 -5.24 -7.27 14.33
CA LYS A 351 -6.53 -6.57 14.33
C LYS A 351 -6.48 -5.29 13.49
N VAL A 352 -5.42 -4.51 13.60
CA VAL A 352 -5.16 -3.32 12.79
C VAL A 352 -5.10 -3.69 11.30
N GLY A 353 -4.36 -4.75 10.94
CA GLY A 353 -4.27 -5.23 9.56
C GLY A 353 -5.61 -5.72 8.98
N GLN A 354 -6.46 -6.36 9.80
CA GLN A 354 -7.79 -6.82 9.39
C GLN A 354 -8.74 -5.69 9.03
N GLN A 355 -8.60 -4.53 9.66
CA GLN A 355 -9.45 -3.36 9.43
C GLN A 355 -8.74 -2.26 8.62
N SER A 356 -7.80 -2.64 7.76
CA SER A 356 -6.83 -1.76 7.10
C SER A 356 -7.43 -0.55 6.37
N LEU A 357 -8.60 -0.64 5.72
CA LEU A 357 -9.20 0.54 5.07
C LEU A 357 -9.65 1.59 6.10
N ALA A 358 -10.36 1.17 7.15
CA ALA A 358 -10.81 2.10 8.18
C ALA A 358 -9.63 2.72 8.92
N VAL A 359 -8.63 1.90 9.25
CA VAL A 359 -7.40 2.34 9.90
C VAL A 359 -6.61 3.29 9.00
N PHE A 360 -6.47 2.98 7.71
CA PHE A 360 -5.78 3.83 6.74
C PHE A 360 -6.43 5.21 6.64
N VAL A 361 -7.73 5.27 6.35
CA VAL A 361 -8.46 6.54 6.22
C VAL A 361 -8.36 7.37 7.49
N PHE A 362 -8.54 6.73 8.64
CA PHE A 362 -8.40 7.42 9.92
C PHE A 362 -6.96 7.88 10.18
N SER A 363 -5.95 7.05 9.89
CA SER A 363 -4.54 7.41 10.11
C SER A 363 -4.12 8.62 9.26
N MET A 364 -4.59 8.70 8.01
CA MET A 364 -4.35 9.84 7.15
C MET A 364 -4.99 11.12 7.72
N ALA A 365 -6.23 11.02 8.20
CA ALA A 365 -6.92 12.16 8.81
C ALA A 365 -6.23 12.62 10.10
N VAL A 366 -5.97 11.71 11.03
CA VAL A 366 -5.41 12.04 12.36
C VAL A 366 -3.94 12.47 12.29
N ALA A 367 -3.17 12.00 11.31
CA ALA A 367 -1.76 12.38 11.16
C ALA A 367 -1.60 13.91 11.01
N ARG A 368 -2.51 14.59 10.32
CA ARG A 368 -2.50 16.05 10.18
C ARG A 368 -2.77 16.75 11.51
N VAL A 369 -3.76 16.25 12.26
CA VAL A 369 -4.06 16.75 13.60
C VAL A 369 -2.89 16.54 14.55
N LEU A 370 -2.23 15.39 14.49
CA LEU A 370 -1.04 15.11 15.31
C LEU A 370 0.15 15.99 14.94
N GLY A 371 0.31 16.33 13.66
CA GLY A 371 1.30 17.33 13.23
C GLY A 371 1.02 18.71 13.83
N PHE A 372 -0.22 19.14 13.81
CA PHE A 372 -0.65 20.38 14.49
C PHE A 372 -0.36 20.35 15.99
N VAL A 373 -0.61 19.21 16.65
CA VAL A 373 -0.26 19.08 18.09
C VAL A 373 1.24 19.27 18.30
N LEU A 374 2.11 18.78 17.40
CA LEU A 374 3.56 19.04 17.46
C LEU A 374 3.90 20.52 17.22
N ASP A 375 3.16 21.22 16.36
CA ASP A 375 3.33 22.67 16.15
C ASP A 375 2.96 23.44 17.43
N MET A 376 1.90 23.01 18.14
CA MET A 376 1.46 23.61 19.42
C MET A 376 2.39 23.35 20.60
N THR A 377 2.89 22.12 20.72
CA THR A 377 3.61 21.65 21.93
C THR A 377 5.12 21.71 21.78
N GLY A 378 5.60 22.01 20.57
CA GLY A 378 7.02 21.96 20.22
C GLY A 378 7.48 20.52 19.90
N ARG A 379 8.64 20.43 19.24
CA ARG A 379 9.24 19.18 18.75
C ARG A 379 10.39 18.72 19.63
N SER A 380 10.06 18.08 20.73
CA SER A 380 11.01 17.44 21.67
C SER A 380 10.92 15.91 21.60
N PRO A 381 11.91 15.17 22.09
CA PRO A 381 11.80 13.71 22.19
C PRO A 381 10.56 13.23 22.95
N ALA A 382 10.13 13.95 23.99
CA ALA A 382 8.94 13.63 24.77
C ALA A 382 7.65 13.85 23.98
N THR A 383 7.52 14.98 23.28
CA THR A 383 6.34 15.26 22.45
C THR A 383 6.25 14.31 21.26
N PHE A 384 7.36 13.95 20.60
CA PHE A 384 7.35 12.90 19.58
C PHE A 384 6.88 11.56 20.15
N LEU A 385 7.37 11.16 21.34
CA LEU A 385 6.94 9.91 21.97
C LEU A 385 5.43 9.92 22.22
N LEU A 386 4.91 10.96 22.86
CA LEU A 386 3.49 11.09 23.22
C LEU A 386 2.59 11.11 21.99
N VAL A 387 2.95 11.87 20.96
CA VAL A 387 2.18 11.99 19.71
C VAL A 387 2.14 10.67 18.96
N ASN A 388 3.28 9.98 18.81
CA ASN A 388 3.31 8.70 18.11
C ASN A 388 2.56 7.61 18.89
N LEU A 389 2.76 7.48 20.21
CA LEU A 389 2.04 6.51 21.02
C LEU A 389 0.55 6.81 21.09
N GLY A 390 0.16 8.09 21.22
CA GLY A 390 -1.23 8.53 21.14
C GLY A 390 -1.87 8.18 19.80
N GLY A 391 -1.17 8.43 18.69
CA GLY A 391 -1.59 8.03 17.35
C GLY A 391 -1.75 6.51 17.20
N PHE A 392 -0.81 5.72 17.75
CA PHE A 392 -0.92 4.26 17.77
C PHE A 392 -2.16 3.80 18.56
N ALA A 393 -2.41 4.38 19.74
CA ALA A 393 -3.60 4.07 20.53
C ALA A 393 -4.89 4.39 19.76
N MET A 394 -4.94 5.51 19.03
CA MET A 394 -6.09 5.92 18.24
C MET A 394 -6.36 4.94 17.09
N ILE A 395 -5.35 4.54 16.30
CA ILE A 395 -5.56 3.59 15.19
C ILE A 395 -5.92 2.19 15.70
N ILE A 396 -5.40 1.78 16.86
CA ILE A 396 -5.79 0.54 17.53
C ILE A 396 -7.27 0.62 17.93
N ALA A 397 -7.70 1.69 18.59
CA ALA A 397 -9.08 1.89 18.97
C ALA A 397 -10.03 1.83 17.77
N VAL A 398 -9.68 2.50 16.67
CA VAL A 398 -10.44 2.44 15.40
C VAL A 398 -10.51 1.03 14.84
N ALA A 399 -9.42 0.25 14.88
CA ALA A 399 -9.42 -1.12 14.41
C ALA A 399 -10.40 -2.01 15.22
N TYR A 400 -10.44 -1.85 16.53
CA TYR A 400 -11.39 -2.58 17.38
C TYR A 400 -12.82 -2.13 17.16
N LEU A 401 -13.06 -0.82 17.06
CA LEU A 401 -14.37 -0.23 16.82
C LEU A 401 -14.93 -0.66 15.45
N ALA A 402 -14.14 -0.54 14.37
CA ALA A 402 -14.52 -0.99 13.04
C ALA A 402 -14.82 -2.51 13.01
N GLY A 403 -14.02 -3.29 13.73
CA GLY A 403 -14.25 -4.73 13.87
C GLY A 403 -15.55 -5.05 14.63
N TRP A 404 -15.87 -4.28 15.65
CA TRP A 404 -17.10 -4.43 16.44
C TRP A 404 -18.33 -4.09 15.59
N PHE A 405 -18.34 -2.95 14.88
CA PHE A 405 -19.43 -2.61 13.95
C PHE A 405 -19.63 -3.66 12.86
N LYS A 406 -18.53 -4.17 12.30
CA LYS A 406 -18.57 -5.21 11.27
C LYS A 406 -19.14 -6.54 11.77
N SER A 407 -18.99 -6.85 13.06
CA SER A 407 -19.57 -8.05 13.68
C SER A 407 -21.10 -7.97 13.85
N GLN A 408 -21.68 -6.75 13.74
CA GLN A 408 -23.10 -6.47 13.88
C GLN A 408 -23.70 -7.09 15.16
N PRO A 409 -23.18 -6.79 16.37
CA PRO A 409 -23.56 -7.49 17.60
C PRO A 409 -25.04 -7.31 17.95
N TRP A 410 -25.71 -6.31 17.40
CA TRP A 410 -27.15 -6.05 17.56
C TRP A 410 -28.04 -6.95 16.70
N ARG A 411 -27.48 -7.72 15.75
CA ARG A 411 -28.25 -8.72 14.99
C ARG A 411 -28.28 -10.00 15.81
N SER A 412 -29.50 -10.42 16.26
CA SER A 412 -29.65 -11.71 16.90
C SER A 412 -29.14 -12.80 15.96
N LYS A 413 -28.29 -13.70 16.44
CA LYS A 413 -28.04 -14.95 15.72
C LYS A 413 -29.38 -15.65 15.62
N ARG A 414 -29.96 -15.74 14.42
CA ARG A 414 -31.05 -16.68 14.19
C ARG A 414 -30.51 -18.04 14.59
N ALA A 415 -31.14 -18.62 15.64
CA ALA A 415 -30.84 -19.94 16.15
C ALA A 415 -31.14 -20.98 15.04
#